data_164d8ce3f0bf97e649c5200f594c5b84
#
_entry.id   164d8ce3f0bf97e649c5200f594c5b84
#
_cell.length_a   1.000
_cell.length_b   1.000
_cell.length_c   1.000
_cell.angle_alpha   90.00
_cell.angle_beta   90.00
_cell.angle_gamma   90.00
#
_symmetry.space_group_name_H-M   'P 1'
#
loop_
_entity.id
_entity.type
_entity.pdbx_description
1 polymer ?
#
loop_
_entity_poly.entity_id
_entity_poly.type
_entity_poly.pdbx_seq_one_letter_code
_entity_poly.pdbx_strand_id
1 'polypeptide(L)'
;TLEGKNSIASVVNATIDDNKNLTTLKDSINSVSTNTGIVAELTNNNSSIILTQVEGYNIVIGDLTSSSSSMVIDAMKKGNSGIFEDNNNTISLVGNSNSNDSAAILGQITLSSSKAFSVTSGHEDNHFNASTSAVSSNFISLSEIDLSSEQSSSNAMARIDSALAMISEMRSEMGAKSVRFQSIVNNLTNVEINTDRHVD
;
A
#
# COMPACT_ATOMS: atom_id res chain seq x y z
N THR A 1 6.87 5.10 24.75
CA THR A 1 7.91 5.33 23.74
C THR A 1 7.40 5.05 22.35
N LEU A 2 8.05 5.62 21.30
CA LEU A 2 7.68 5.45 19.91
C LEU A 2 8.91 5.10 19.08
N GLU A 3 8.79 4.05 18.26
CA GLU A 3 9.85 3.59 17.37
C GLU A 3 9.29 3.35 15.96
N GLY A 4 10.02 3.80 14.97
CA GLY A 4 9.74 3.65 13.55
C GLY A 4 11.02 3.31 12.81
N LYS A 5 11.61 4.29 12.08
CA LYS A 5 12.92 4.12 11.43
C LYS A 5 14.11 4.34 12.38
N ASN A 6 13.89 4.85 13.57
CA ASN A 6 14.90 5.06 14.60
C ASN A 6 15.30 3.74 15.25
N SER A 7 16.57 3.59 15.58
CA SER A 7 17.11 2.42 16.29
C SER A 7 17.02 2.53 17.82
N ILE A 8 16.70 3.71 18.34
CA ILE A 8 16.50 4.00 19.76
C ILE A 8 15.12 4.65 19.88
N ALA A 9 14.26 4.06 20.68
CA ALA A 9 12.90 4.53 20.88
C ALA A 9 12.85 6.00 21.34
N SER A 10 12.00 6.79 20.74
CA SER A 10 11.78 8.19 21.11
C SER A 10 10.72 8.29 22.21
N VAL A 11 11.01 9.08 23.23
CA VAL A 11 10.03 9.34 24.31
C VAL A 11 9.02 10.38 23.83
N VAL A 12 7.74 10.06 23.97
CA VAL A 12 6.63 10.96 23.67
C VAL A 12 5.88 11.23 24.98
N ASN A 13 5.82 12.48 25.38
CA ASN A 13 5.08 12.92 26.58
C ASN A 13 3.95 13.85 26.17
N ALA A 14 2.74 13.58 26.63
CA ALA A 14 1.59 14.44 26.41
C ALA A 14 0.68 14.43 27.64
N THR A 15 0.17 15.59 28.01
CA THR A 15 -0.92 15.71 28.98
C THR A 15 -2.24 15.76 28.22
N ILE A 16 -3.13 14.84 28.54
CA ILE A 16 -4.45 14.71 27.91
C ILE A 16 -5.48 15.04 28.99
N ASP A 17 -6.00 16.26 28.95
CA ASP A 17 -7.04 16.73 29.88
C ASP A 17 -8.43 16.29 29.42
N ASP A 18 -8.63 16.08 28.14
CA ASP A 18 -9.88 15.61 27.52
C ASP A 18 -9.58 14.49 26.52
N ASN A 19 -10.13 13.32 26.75
CA ASN A 19 -9.98 12.15 25.87
C ASN A 19 -10.68 12.31 24.49
N LYS A 20 -11.47 13.39 24.33
CA LYS A 20 -12.09 13.76 23.06
C LYS A 20 -11.24 14.77 22.27
N ASN A 21 -10.10 15.20 22.82
CA ASN A 21 -9.19 16.12 22.15
C ASN A 21 -7.75 15.67 22.32
N LEU A 22 -7.25 14.96 21.32
CA LEU A 22 -5.91 14.41 21.30
C LEU A 22 -4.87 15.31 20.58
N THR A 23 -5.17 16.61 20.44
CA THR A 23 -4.27 17.55 19.74
C THR A 23 -2.88 17.56 20.36
N THR A 24 -2.78 17.64 21.69
CA THR A 24 -1.49 17.66 22.41
C THR A 24 -0.68 16.38 22.14
N LEU A 25 -1.33 15.22 22.12
CA LEU A 25 -0.68 13.95 21.83
C LEU A 25 -0.20 13.89 20.38
N LYS A 26 -1.03 14.34 19.43
CA LYS A 26 -0.66 14.44 18.01
C LYS A 26 0.59 15.34 17.85
N ASP A 27 0.61 16.51 18.47
CA ASP A 27 1.73 17.45 18.36
C ASP A 27 3.00 16.88 18.99
N SER A 28 2.89 16.20 20.13
CA SER A 28 4.02 15.52 20.77
C SER A 28 4.59 14.38 19.92
N ILE A 29 3.75 13.59 19.25
CA ILE A 29 4.19 12.55 18.31
C ILE A 29 4.90 13.21 17.11
N ASN A 30 4.32 14.25 16.53
CA ASN A 30 4.89 14.93 15.38
C ASN A 30 6.21 15.64 15.70
N SER A 31 6.45 16.03 16.95
CA SER A 31 7.73 16.61 17.36
C SER A 31 8.90 15.66 17.21
N VAL A 32 8.67 14.34 17.24
CA VAL A 32 9.70 13.29 17.03
C VAL A 32 9.62 12.65 15.66
N SER A 33 8.77 13.13 14.75
CA SER A 33 8.53 12.54 13.44
C SER A 33 9.78 12.48 12.56
N THR A 34 10.66 13.46 12.65
CA THR A 34 11.93 13.46 11.91
C THR A 34 12.81 12.25 12.25
N ASN A 35 12.80 11.81 13.50
CA ASN A 35 13.57 10.65 13.95
C ASN A 35 12.85 9.35 13.66
N THR A 36 11.55 9.28 13.98
CA THR A 36 10.75 8.06 13.88
C THR A 36 10.26 7.77 12.47
N GLY A 37 10.10 8.81 11.63
CA GLY A 37 9.42 8.71 10.36
C GLY A 37 7.90 8.53 10.48
N ILE A 38 7.36 8.63 11.71
CA ILE A 38 5.93 8.46 11.99
C ILE A 38 5.27 9.83 12.03
N VAL A 39 4.19 9.97 11.28
CA VAL A 39 3.34 11.17 11.24
C VAL A 39 2.00 10.85 11.88
N ALA A 40 1.53 11.76 12.72
CA ALA A 40 0.27 11.68 13.42
C ALA A 40 -0.73 12.69 12.87
N GLU A 41 -1.92 12.24 12.52
CA GLU A 41 -3.05 13.06 12.07
C GLU A 41 -4.28 12.82 12.95
N LEU A 42 -5.03 13.87 13.23
CA LEU A 42 -6.30 13.75 13.96
C LEU A 42 -7.41 13.30 13.02
N THR A 43 -8.30 12.46 13.51
CA THR A 43 -9.58 12.21 12.84
C THR A 43 -10.51 13.43 12.97
N ASN A 44 -11.58 13.45 12.17
CA ASN A 44 -12.51 14.60 12.10
C ASN A 44 -13.14 15.02 13.45
N ASN A 45 -13.18 14.11 14.42
CA ASN A 45 -13.73 14.37 15.75
C ASN A 45 -12.67 14.63 16.85
N ASN A 46 -11.39 14.69 16.47
CA ASN A 46 -10.21 14.88 17.34
C ASN A 46 -10.03 13.85 18.47
N SER A 47 -10.86 12.81 18.52
CA SER A 47 -10.83 11.79 19.58
C SER A 47 -10.00 10.56 19.22
N SER A 48 -9.44 10.54 18.02
CA SER A 48 -8.55 9.49 17.53
C SER A 48 -7.42 10.07 16.71
N ILE A 49 -6.30 9.37 16.68
CA ILE A 49 -5.11 9.74 15.92
C ILE A 49 -4.80 8.59 14.96
N ILE A 50 -4.55 8.93 13.71
CA ILE A 50 -4.00 8.01 12.71
C ILE A 50 -2.49 8.20 12.69
N LEU A 51 -1.76 7.11 12.90
CA LEU A 51 -0.31 7.06 12.76
C LEU A 51 0.06 6.45 11.41
N THR A 52 0.89 7.15 10.66
CA THR A 52 1.35 6.69 9.35
C THR A 52 2.87 6.66 9.29
N GLN A 53 3.42 5.59 8.76
CA GLN A 53 4.83 5.42 8.46
C GLN A 53 4.98 5.03 6.98
N VAL A 54 5.40 5.98 6.13
CA VAL A 54 5.38 5.83 4.66
C VAL A 54 6.57 5.06 4.10
N GLU A 55 7.66 4.94 4.85
CA GLU A 55 8.89 4.25 4.42
C GLU A 55 8.81 2.72 4.63
N GLY A 56 7.70 2.21 5.22
CA GLY A 56 7.48 0.76 5.43
C GLY A 56 8.11 0.19 6.70
N TYR A 57 8.66 1.01 7.58
CA TYR A 57 9.12 0.54 8.88
C TYR A 57 7.93 0.19 9.78
N ASN A 58 8.17 -0.67 10.76
CA ASN A 58 7.17 -0.99 11.76
C ASN A 58 6.86 0.25 12.61
N ILE A 59 5.63 0.35 13.10
CA ILE A 59 5.27 1.31 14.15
C ILE A 59 5.25 0.53 15.46
N VAL A 60 6.19 0.85 16.37
CA VAL A 60 6.24 0.23 17.69
C VAL A 60 5.89 1.28 18.74
N ILE A 61 4.86 0.99 19.50
CA ILE A 61 4.48 1.75 20.69
C ILE A 61 4.90 0.92 21.88
N GLY A 62 5.83 1.41 22.68
CA GLY A 62 6.38 0.70 23.82
C GLY A 62 6.23 1.48 25.12
N ASP A 63 6.27 0.77 26.23
CA ASP A 63 6.29 1.34 27.58
C ASP A 63 5.22 2.41 27.80
N LEU A 64 3.96 2.07 27.53
CA LEU A 64 2.86 2.98 27.80
C LEU A 64 2.75 3.21 29.33
N THR A 65 3.08 4.42 29.74
CA THR A 65 2.86 4.85 31.14
C THR A 65 1.67 5.77 31.19
N SER A 66 0.63 5.40 31.89
CA SER A 66 -0.56 6.22 32.10
C SER A 66 -1.08 6.02 33.50
N SER A 67 -1.53 7.10 34.12
CA SER A 67 -2.03 7.06 35.50
C SER A 67 -3.37 6.34 35.66
N SER A 68 -4.15 6.16 34.59
CA SER A 68 -5.47 5.50 34.67
C SER A 68 -6.16 5.19 33.35
N SER A 69 -5.46 5.15 32.21
CA SER A 69 -6.12 4.99 30.90
C SER A 69 -5.59 3.82 30.11
N SER A 70 -6.48 3.15 29.42
CA SER A 70 -6.15 2.22 28.33
C SER A 70 -6.16 2.96 27.00
N MET A 71 -5.31 2.52 26.07
CA MET A 71 -5.30 2.97 24.67
C MET A 71 -5.71 1.81 23.79
N VAL A 72 -6.63 2.03 22.88
CA VAL A 72 -6.98 1.05 21.86
C VAL A 72 -6.27 1.42 20.56
N ILE A 73 -5.53 0.48 20.02
CA ILE A 73 -4.84 0.59 18.74
C ILE A 73 -5.57 -0.30 17.76
N ASP A 74 -5.89 0.25 16.62
CA ASP A 74 -6.48 -0.46 15.51
C ASP A 74 -5.48 -0.53 14.36
N ALA A 75 -5.09 -1.75 13.99
CA ALA A 75 -4.14 -1.96 12.90
C ALA A 75 -4.88 -1.86 11.57
N MET A 76 -4.62 -0.80 10.82
CA MET A 76 -5.23 -0.59 9.51
C MET A 76 -4.42 -1.29 8.41
N LYS A 77 -5.09 -1.85 7.43
CA LYS A 77 -4.48 -2.35 6.19
C LYS A 77 -4.74 -1.39 5.05
N LYS A 78 -3.81 -1.31 4.12
CA LYS A 78 -4.01 -0.58 2.88
C LYS A 78 -4.89 -1.37 1.94
N GLY A 79 -6.08 -0.86 1.64
CA GLY A 79 -7.00 -1.43 0.67
C GLY A 79 -6.52 -1.25 -0.77
N ASN A 80 -7.20 -1.89 -1.71
CA ASN A 80 -6.87 -1.83 -3.14
C ASN A 80 -6.99 -0.42 -3.74
N SER A 81 -7.88 0.41 -3.19
CA SER A 81 -8.03 1.82 -3.54
C SER A 81 -6.85 2.69 -3.07
N GLY A 82 -5.98 2.15 -2.20
CA GLY A 82 -4.91 2.88 -1.54
C GLY A 82 -5.34 3.58 -0.26
N ILE A 83 -6.61 3.48 0.10
CA ILE A 83 -7.16 3.99 1.35
C ILE A 83 -6.90 2.96 2.45
N PHE A 84 -6.59 3.42 3.65
CA PHE A 84 -6.47 2.55 4.81
C PHE A 84 -7.84 2.08 5.28
N GLU A 85 -7.98 0.78 5.43
CA GLU A 85 -9.19 0.10 5.88
C GLU A 85 -8.93 -0.55 7.23
N ASP A 86 -9.96 -0.57 8.08
CA ASP A 86 -9.94 -1.30 9.34
C ASP A 86 -9.70 -2.80 9.07
N ASN A 87 -8.72 -3.35 9.76
CA ASN A 87 -8.38 -4.78 9.68
C ASN A 87 -9.08 -5.63 10.75
N ASN A 88 -9.96 -5.02 11.56
CA ASN A 88 -10.60 -5.64 12.73
C ASN A 88 -9.59 -6.30 13.70
N ASN A 89 -8.39 -5.78 13.74
CA ASN A 89 -7.31 -6.27 14.61
C ASN A 89 -6.96 -5.21 15.66
N THR A 90 -7.78 -5.14 16.68
CA THR A 90 -7.62 -4.18 17.78
C THR A 90 -6.74 -4.73 18.88
N ILE A 91 -5.81 -3.91 19.35
CA ILE A 91 -4.93 -4.18 20.48
C ILE A 91 -5.27 -3.18 21.58
N SER A 92 -5.55 -3.68 22.77
CA SER A 92 -5.77 -2.83 23.94
C SER A 92 -4.50 -2.74 24.78
N LEU A 93 -3.90 -1.57 24.86
CA LEU A 93 -2.76 -1.29 25.74
C LEU A 93 -3.27 -0.75 27.09
N VAL A 94 -2.68 -1.24 28.15
CA VAL A 94 -2.96 -0.82 29.52
C VAL A 94 -1.71 -0.21 30.10
N GLY A 95 -1.74 1.05 30.45
CA GLY A 95 -0.61 1.76 31.01
C GLY A 95 -0.10 1.13 32.30
N ASN A 96 1.21 1.14 32.48
CA ASN A 96 1.90 0.54 33.63
C ASN A 96 1.67 -0.97 33.79
N SER A 97 1.33 -1.68 32.71
CA SER A 97 1.19 -3.14 32.70
C SER A 97 2.53 -3.77 32.27
N ASN A 98 2.95 -4.81 32.94
CA ASN A 98 4.19 -5.53 32.57
C ASN A 98 4.02 -6.43 31.33
N SER A 99 2.83 -6.53 30.75
CA SER A 99 2.56 -7.47 29.66
C SER A 99 1.71 -6.89 28.51
N ASN A 100 1.01 -5.78 28.73
CA ASN A 100 0.09 -5.21 27.74
C ASN A 100 0.28 -3.68 27.58
N ASP A 101 1.48 -3.19 27.69
CA ASP A 101 1.83 -1.77 27.56
C ASP A 101 2.53 -1.44 26.25
N SER A 102 2.70 -2.43 25.38
CA SER A 102 3.43 -2.30 24.12
C SER A 102 2.71 -2.98 22.98
N ALA A 103 2.82 -2.42 21.78
CA ALA A 103 2.31 -3.00 20.55
C ALA A 103 3.25 -2.71 19.39
N ALA A 104 3.32 -3.63 18.45
CA ALA A 104 4.04 -3.46 17.18
C ALA A 104 3.10 -3.70 16.00
N ILE A 105 2.99 -2.71 15.14
CA ILE A 105 2.28 -2.80 13.87
C ILE A 105 3.31 -2.94 12.76
N LEU A 106 3.26 -4.06 12.06
CA LEU A 106 4.25 -4.39 11.03
C LEU A 106 4.01 -3.58 9.76
N GLY A 107 5.09 -3.25 9.07
CA GLY A 107 5.03 -2.66 7.74
C GLY A 107 4.36 -3.60 6.73
N GLN A 108 3.74 -3.02 5.71
CA GLN A 108 2.99 -3.75 4.68
C GLN A 108 3.76 -3.76 3.37
N ILE A 109 3.67 -4.85 2.62
CA ILE A 109 4.23 -4.99 1.29
C ILE A 109 3.09 -4.96 0.27
N THR A 110 3.17 -4.05 -0.69
CA THR A 110 2.24 -3.99 -1.82
C THR A 110 2.94 -4.53 -3.07
N LEU A 111 2.34 -5.52 -3.70
CA LEU A 111 2.79 -6.08 -4.97
C LEU A 111 1.91 -5.53 -6.09
N SER A 112 2.52 -4.99 -7.14
CA SER A 112 1.81 -4.47 -8.31
C SER A 112 2.44 -4.97 -9.60
N SER A 113 1.62 -5.18 -10.63
CA SER A 113 2.06 -5.61 -11.96
C SER A 113 1.07 -5.11 -13.01
N SER A 114 1.55 -4.90 -14.23
CA SER A 114 0.70 -4.63 -15.41
C SER A 114 -0.08 -5.87 -15.89
N LYS A 115 0.23 -7.06 -15.37
CA LYS A 115 -0.43 -8.34 -15.70
C LYS A 115 -1.02 -8.96 -14.44
N ALA A 116 -2.10 -9.71 -14.58
CA ALA A 116 -2.65 -10.51 -13.49
C ALA A 116 -1.60 -11.50 -12.97
N PHE A 117 -1.51 -11.63 -11.67
CA PHE A 117 -0.63 -12.58 -10.99
C PHE A 117 -1.32 -13.17 -9.76
N SER A 118 -0.78 -14.25 -9.25
CA SER A 118 -1.19 -14.82 -7.97
C SER A 118 0.03 -15.07 -7.09
N VAL A 119 -0.16 -14.94 -5.80
CA VAL A 119 0.86 -15.22 -4.78
C VAL A 119 0.42 -16.43 -3.98
N THR A 120 1.29 -17.41 -3.86
CA THR A 120 1.10 -18.58 -2.99
C THR A 120 2.21 -18.62 -1.96
N SER A 121 1.88 -18.95 -0.73
CA SER A 121 2.88 -19.27 0.28
C SER A 121 3.22 -20.75 0.19
N GLY A 122 4.52 -21.06 0.21
CA GLY A 122 5.00 -22.44 0.27
C GLY A 122 5.02 -23.03 1.69
N HIS A 123 4.59 -22.29 2.69
CA HIS A 123 4.63 -22.69 4.10
C HIS A 123 3.34 -22.34 4.83
N GLU A 124 2.91 -23.15 5.79
CA GLU A 124 1.66 -22.94 6.54
C GLU A 124 1.70 -21.69 7.43
N ASP A 125 2.88 -21.31 7.95
CA ASP A 125 3.11 -20.07 8.71
C ASP A 125 3.34 -18.88 7.77
N ASN A 126 2.41 -18.65 6.84
CA ASN A 126 2.62 -17.64 5.83
C ASN A 126 2.28 -16.22 6.34
N HIS A 127 3.16 -15.28 6.04
CA HIS A 127 3.00 -13.87 6.36
C HIS A 127 2.04 -13.14 5.41
N PHE A 128 1.51 -13.81 4.38
CA PHE A 128 0.66 -13.17 3.37
C PHE A 128 -0.83 -13.45 3.57
N ASN A 129 -1.16 -14.58 4.15
CA ASN A 129 -2.54 -14.95 4.47
C ASN A 129 -2.54 -16.23 5.31
N ALA A 130 -3.50 -16.42 6.17
CA ALA A 130 -3.67 -17.61 7.01
C ALA A 130 -4.02 -18.90 6.20
N SER A 131 -3.86 -18.90 4.88
CA SER A 131 -4.19 -20.00 3.99
C SER A 131 -3.07 -20.28 3.01
N THR A 132 -2.80 -21.54 2.71
CA THR A 132 -1.93 -21.98 1.61
C THR A 132 -2.55 -21.75 0.22
N SER A 133 -3.77 -21.21 0.18
CA SER A 133 -4.47 -20.90 -1.05
C SER A 133 -3.83 -19.70 -1.77
N ALA A 134 -3.80 -19.76 -3.10
CA ALA A 134 -3.34 -18.66 -3.93
C ALA A 134 -4.19 -17.41 -3.73
N VAL A 135 -3.55 -16.30 -3.48
CA VAL A 135 -4.19 -14.97 -3.47
C VAL A 135 -3.95 -14.34 -4.84
N SER A 136 -5.02 -14.13 -5.59
CA SER A 136 -4.96 -13.49 -6.89
C SER A 136 -4.89 -11.98 -6.78
N SER A 137 -4.17 -11.35 -7.70
CA SER A 137 -4.15 -9.90 -7.84
C SER A 137 -5.54 -9.37 -8.21
N ASN A 138 -5.90 -8.22 -7.68
CA ASN A 138 -7.12 -7.50 -8.08
C ASN A 138 -6.79 -6.50 -9.19
N PHE A 139 -7.68 -6.44 -10.19
CA PHE A 139 -7.62 -5.39 -11.20
C PHE A 139 -8.12 -4.08 -10.59
N ILE A 140 -7.34 -3.00 -10.76
CA ILE A 140 -7.69 -1.66 -10.32
C ILE A 140 -7.79 -0.77 -11.54
N SER A 141 -8.94 -0.14 -11.72
CA SER A 141 -9.17 0.80 -12.82
C SER A 141 -8.46 2.13 -12.58
N LEU A 142 -8.00 2.76 -13.67
CA LEU A 142 -7.51 4.14 -13.62
C LEU A 142 -8.60 5.16 -13.23
N SER A 143 -9.88 4.80 -13.43
CA SER A 143 -11.02 5.66 -13.02
C SER A 143 -11.18 5.75 -11.49
N GLU A 144 -10.50 4.90 -10.73
CA GLU A 144 -10.53 4.86 -9.26
C GLU A 144 -9.30 5.54 -8.63
N ILE A 145 -8.61 6.38 -9.41
CA ILE A 145 -7.49 7.17 -8.89
C ILE A 145 -8.03 8.26 -7.96
N ASP A 146 -7.50 8.26 -6.75
CA ASP A 146 -7.71 9.30 -5.74
C ASP A 146 -6.42 10.10 -5.58
N LEU A 147 -6.52 11.41 -5.51
CA LEU A 147 -5.41 12.34 -5.32
C LEU A 147 -5.59 13.19 -4.05
N SER A 148 -6.51 12.82 -3.18
CA SER A 148 -6.89 13.62 -2.01
C SER A 148 -5.83 13.60 -0.89
N SER A 149 -4.89 12.66 -0.92
CA SER A 149 -3.81 12.55 0.05
C SER A 149 -2.46 12.33 -0.63
N GLU A 150 -1.37 12.60 0.08
CA GLU A 150 -0.01 12.32 -0.37
C GLU A 150 0.18 10.85 -0.73
N GLN A 151 -0.34 9.96 0.12
CA GLN A 151 -0.25 8.52 -0.10
C GLN A 151 -1.06 8.06 -1.31
N SER A 152 -2.28 8.58 -1.48
CA SER A 152 -3.11 8.30 -2.65
C SER A 152 -2.44 8.79 -3.93
N SER A 153 -1.81 9.96 -3.89
CA SER A 153 -1.08 10.55 -5.02
C SER A 153 0.14 9.70 -5.41
N SER A 154 0.91 9.21 -4.44
CA SER A 154 2.03 8.29 -4.69
C SER A 154 1.57 6.97 -5.34
N ASN A 155 0.44 6.42 -4.87
CA ASN A 155 -0.15 5.23 -5.47
C ASN A 155 -0.66 5.49 -6.88
N ALA A 156 -1.23 6.68 -7.14
CA ALA A 156 -1.70 7.09 -8.46
C ALA A 156 -0.55 7.11 -9.47
N MET A 157 0.63 7.62 -9.09
CA MET A 157 1.81 7.59 -9.96
C MET A 157 2.20 6.17 -10.35
N ALA A 158 2.29 5.25 -9.39
CA ALA A 158 2.63 3.85 -9.67
C ALA A 158 1.60 3.17 -10.61
N ARG A 159 0.31 3.52 -10.50
CA ARG A 159 -0.74 3.02 -11.39
C ARG A 159 -0.62 3.59 -12.79
N ILE A 160 -0.34 4.89 -12.92
CA ILE A 160 -0.14 5.56 -14.20
C ILE A 160 1.08 4.97 -14.91
N ASP A 161 2.19 4.77 -14.22
CA ASP A 161 3.40 4.15 -14.79
C ASP A 161 3.11 2.72 -15.29
N SER A 162 2.37 1.93 -14.53
CA SER A 162 1.93 0.59 -14.95
C SER A 162 1.05 0.63 -16.19
N ALA A 163 0.12 1.60 -16.27
CA ALA A 163 -0.74 1.77 -17.44
C ALA A 163 0.03 2.23 -18.68
N LEU A 164 1.00 3.13 -18.53
CA LEU A 164 1.89 3.55 -19.61
C LEU A 164 2.75 2.39 -20.13
N ALA A 165 3.25 1.54 -19.24
CA ALA A 165 3.97 0.33 -19.63
C ALA A 165 3.08 -0.63 -20.42
N MET A 166 1.83 -0.83 -20.01
CA MET A 166 0.85 -1.65 -20.71
C MET A 166 0.53 -1.08 -22.11
N ILE A 167 0.30 0.23 -22.22
CA ILE A 167 0.07 0.89 -23.52
C ILE A 167 1.28 0.71 -24.44
N SER A 168 2.49 0.85 -23.91
CA SER A 168 3.73 0.66 -24.68
C SER A 168 3.87 -0.75 -25.19
N GLU A 169 3.54 -1.77 -24.38
CA GLU A 169 3.50 -3.18 -24.79
C GLU A 169 2.48 -3.42 -25.89
N MET A 170 1.25 -2.91 -25.73
CA MET A 170 0.19 -3.01 -26.74
C MET A 170 0.60 -2.36 -28.07
N ARG A 171 1.24 -1.18 -28.04
CA ARG A 171 1.74 -0.52 -29.25
C ARG A 171 2.80 -1.35 -29.96
N SER A 172 3.71 -1.97 -29.20
CA SER A 172 4.73 -2.86 -29.76
C SER A 172 4.09 -4.09 -30.41
N GLU A 173 3.13 -4.73 -29.75
CA GLU A 173 2.40 -5.86 -30.33
C GLU A 173 1.65 -5.48 -31.61
N MET A 174 0.98 -4.34 -31.58
CA MET A 174 0.27 -3.84 -32.78
C MET A 174 1.23 -3.55 -33.92
N GLY A 175 2.41 -2.98 -33.63
CA GLY A 175 3.46 -2.76 -34.60
C GLY A 175 3.94 -4.07 -35.23
N ALA A 176 4.22 -5.09 -34.42
CA ALA A 176 4.62 -6.41 -34.90
C ALA A 176 3.52 -7.07 -35.76
N LYS A 177 2.25 -6.97 -35.35
CA LYS A 177 1.11 -7.48 -36.15
C LYS A 177 0.98 -6.74 -37.46
N SER A 178 1.15 -5.41 -37.48
CA SER A 178 1.13 -4.60 -38.69
C SER A 178 2.22 -5.03 -39.72
N VAL A 179 3.44 -5.26 -39.24
CA VAL A 179 4.53 -5.76 -40.09
C VAL A 179 4.20 -7.14 -40.66
N ARG A 180 3.63 -8.04 -39.86
CA ARG A 180 3.18 -9.35 -40.32
C ARG A 180 2.09 -9.24 -41.39
N PHE A 181 1.09 -8.38 -41.17
CA PHE A 181 0.06 -8.16 -42.19
C PHE A 181 0.64 -7.61 -43.46
N GLN A 182 1.56 -6.65 -43.40
CA GLN A 182 2.23 -6.15 -44.62
C GLN A 182 2.99 -7.23 -45.35
N SER A 183 3.68 -8.12 -44.67
CA SER A 183 4.36 -9.26 -45.26
C SER A 183 3.38 -10.25 -45.94
N ILE A 184 2.21 -10.51 -45.31
CA ILE A 184 1.16 -11.36 -45.87
C ILE A 184 0.59 -10.72 -47.15
N VAL A 185 0.29 -9.42 -47.10
CA VAL A 185 -0.20 -8.68 -48.28
C VAL A 185 0.80 -8.73 -49.41
N ASN A 186 2.09 -8.49 -49.16
CA ASN A 186 3.14 -8.58 -50.14
C ASN A 186 3.26 -9.99 -50.78
N ASN A 187 3.15 -11.04 -49.93
CA ASN A 187 3.14 -12.42 -50.40
C ASN A 187 1.92 -12.73 -51.29
N LEU A 188 0.72 -12.28 -50.88
CA LEU A 188 -0.50 -12.46 -51.67
C LEU A 188 -0.41 -11.74 -53.01
N THR A 189 0.09 -10.51 -53.03
CA THR A 189 0.32 -9.76 -54.29
C THR A 189 1.28 -10.51 -55.21
N ASN A 190 2.36 -11.09 -54.68
CA ASN A 190 3.29 -11.90 -55.46
C ASN A 190 2.62 -13.17 -56.00
N VAL A 191 1.75 -13.83 -55.22
CA VAL A 191 0.99 -15.00 -55.69
C VAL A 191 0.02 -14.59 -56.80
N GLU A 192 -0.69 -13.48 -56.65
CA GLU A 192 -1.61 -12.93 -57.64
C GLU A 192 -0.88 -12.68 -58.97
N ILE A 193 0.25 -11.94 -58.93
CA ILE A 193 1.07 -11.66 -60.13
C ILE A 193 1.57 -12.93 -60.77
N ASN A 194 1.97 -13.94 -60.01
CA ASN A 194 2.43 -15.19 -60.56
C ASN A 194 1.28 -16.03 -61.16
N THR A 195 0.07 -15.94 -60.61
CA THR A 195 -1.11 -16.63 -61.14
C THR A 195 -1.55 -16.04 -62.45
N ASP A 196 -1.60 -14.69 -62.56
CA ASP A 196 -1.93 -14.00 -63.81
C ASP A 196 -0.94 -14.34 -64.95
N ARG A 197 0.35 -14.49 -64.64
CA ARG A 197 1.34 -14.88 -65.65
C ARG A 197 1.21 -16.31 -66.15
N HIS A 198 0.48 -17.17 -65.45
CA HIS A 198 0.27 -18.55 -65.86
C HIS A 198 -1.05 -18.78 -66.61
N VAL A 199 -1.90 -17.76 -66.70
CA VAL A 199 -3.22 -17.82 -67.38
C VAL A 199 -3.16 -17.24 -68.79
N ASP A 200 -2.11 -16.51 -69.14
CA ASP A 200 -1.79 -16.04 -70.51
C ASP A 200 -0.86 -17.03 -71.23
#